data_992106c708f24d258550ec0b51055acc
#
_entry.id   992106c708f24d258550ec0b51055acc
#
_cell.length_a   1.000
_cell.length_b   1.000
_cell.length_c   1.000
_cell.angle_alpha   90.00
_cell.angle_beta   90.00
_cell.angle_gamma   90.00
#
_symmetry.space_group_name_H-M   'P 1'
#
loop_
_entity.id
_entity.type
_entity.pdbx_description
1 polymer ?
#
loop_
_entity_poly.entity_id
_entity_poly.type
_entity_poly.pdbx_seq_one_letter_code
_entity_poly.pdbx_strand_id
1 'polypeptide(L)'
;GKGENAIQAKNYASIYIASNNFDSIRLTDDDRRFSIIELTDEKLILKMTTEEINSLLEPENIKQLSEYLWHLAVDKDAMKMPFKSARTEEVRLAGLKDWEEWLFDDYAMDHQGIAVDLKKVSEAIENEFGAKFKPSRRALKKLQEVYPKKFTLQYKKVENGKRAWYVKFPLTDEYRKELVDLEDEQWVAALENGGDVNE
;
A
#
# COMPACT_ATOMS: atom_id res chain seq x y z
N GLY A 1 25.67 24.57 13.39
CA GLY A 1 25.41 25.36 14.57
C GLY A 1 24.37 24.73 15.45
N LYS A 2 24.74 24.33 16.68
CA LYS A 2 23.76 23.99 17.73
C LYS A 2 23.22 25.28 18.28
N GLY A 3 21.98 25.65 17.97
CA GLY A 3 21.32 26.79 18.59
C GLY A 3 20.55 27.73 17.65
N GLU A 4 20.51 27.45 16.35
CA GLU A 4 19.64 28.23 15.46
C GLU A 4 18.21 27.70 15.56
N ASN A 5 17.26 28.59 15.81
CA ASN A 5 15.85 28.27 15.80
C ASN A 5 15.44 27.78 14.41
N ALA A 6 14.76 26.64 14.34
CA ALA A 6 14.23 26.13 13.09
C ALA A 6 13.30 27.17 12.45
N ILE A 7 13.66 27.67 11.27
CA ILE A 7 12.82 28.58 10.49
C ILE A 7 11.74 27.73 9.83
N GLN A 8 10.49 27.96 10.22
CA GLN A 8 9.36 27.38 9.50
C GLN A 8 9.07 28.22 8.26
N ALA A 9 9.40 27.69 7.09
CA ALA A 9 9.02 28.27 5.81
C ALA A 9 7.89 27.45 5.17
N LYS A 10 6.91 28.14 4.58
CA LYS A 10 5.90 27.46 3.77
C LYS A 10 6.55 26.93 2.51
N ASN A 11 6.44 25.63 2.29
CA ASN A 11 6.93 25.01 1.06
C ASN A 11 5.79 24.89 0.05
N TYR A 12 5.96 25.53 -1.10
CA TYR A 12 5.01 25.50 -2.23
C TYR A 12 5.56 24.67 -3.39
N ALA A 13 6.61 23.88 -3.17
CA ALA A 13 7.18 23.07 -4.23
C ALA A 13 6.28 21.88 -4.58
N SER A 14 6.03 21.71 -5.88
CA SER A 14 5.51 20.47 -6.44
C SER A 14 6.70 19.65 -6.96
N ILE A 15 6.71 18.36 -6.65
CA ILE A 15 7.77 17.45 -7.07
C ILE A 15 7.16 16.46 -8.07
N TYR A 16 7.78 16.39 -9.24
CA TYR A 16 7.44 15.43 -10.29
C TYR A 16 8.56 14.39 -10.38
N ILE A 17 8.17 13.12 -10.32
CA ILE A 17 9.10 11.99 -10.42
C ILE A 17 8.67 11.16 -11.61
N ALA A 18 9.56 10.97 -12.59
CA ALA A 18 9.35 10.05 -13.70
C ALA A 18 10.24 8.82 -13.49
N SER A 19 9.65 7.65 -13.59
CA SER A 19 10.35 6.37 -13.48
C SER A 19 9.69 5.31 -14.35
N ASN A 20 10.51 4.43 -14.91
CA ASN A 20 10.05 3.21 -15.58
C ASN A 20 9.93 2.04 -14.59
N ASN A 21 10.35 2.22 -13.34
CA ASN A 21 10.30 1.20 -12.31
C ASN A 21 9.15 1.48 -11.35
N PHE A 22 8.30 0.50 -11.11
CA PHE A 22 7.15 0.61 -10.20
C PHE A 22 7.56 0.64 -8.73
N ASP A 23 8.72 0.08 -8.38
CA ASP A 23 9.29 0.02 -7.03
C ASP A 23 10.05 1.29 -6.62
N SER A 24 10.08 2.32 -7.48
CA SER A 24 10.82 3.57 -7.24
C SER A 24 10.37 4.32 -6.00
N ILE A 25 9.10 4.15 -5.61
CA ILE A 25 8.49 4.80 -4.45
C ILE A 25 7.65 3.78 -3.70
N ARG A 26 7.93 3.61 -2.42
CA ARG A 26 7.08 2.80 -1.56
C ARG A 26 5.87 3.61 -1.09
N LEU A 27 4.70 3.25 -1.58
CA LEU A 27 3.42 3.87 -1.21
C LEU A 27 2.76 3.13 -0.05
N THR A 28 2.04 3.87 0.78
CA THR A 28 1.18 3.32 1.84
C THR A 28 -0.29 3.42 1.45
N ASP A 29 -1.18 2.68 2.11
CA ASP A 29 -2.63 2.70 1.87
C ASP A 29 -3.22 4.11 2.00
N ASP A 30 -2.71 4.90 2.95
CA ASP A 30 -3.19 6.25 3.27
C ASP A 30 -2.31 7.36 2.71
N ASP A 31 -1.44 7.07 1.74
CA ASP A 31 -0.56 8.10 1.22
C ASP A 31 -1.34 9.14 0.42
N ARG A 32 -1.36 10.37 0.94
CA ARG A 32 -2.08 11.52 0.37
C ARG A 32 -1.17 12.45 -0.43
N ARG A 33 0.11 12.10 -0.57
CA ARG A 33 1.13 12.98 -1.15
C ARG A 33 1.43 12.69 -2.60
N PHE A 34 1.07 11.48 -3.07
CA PHE A 34 1.41 11.05 -4.42
C PHE A 34 0.16 10.81 -5.25
N SER A 35 0.16 11.38 -6.44
CA SER A 35 -0.77 11.03 -7.51
C SER A 35 0.02 10.29 -8.59
N ILE A 36 -0.34 9.05 -8.86
CA ILE A 36 0.31 8.23 -9.88
C ILE A 36 -0.41 8.44 -11.19
N ILE A 37 0.32 8.97 -12.16
CA ILE A 37 -0.17 9.22 -13.51
C ILE A 37 0.50 8.20 -14.42
N GLU A 38 -0.30 7.42 -15.12
CA GLU A 38 0.15 6.52 -16.15
C GLU A 38 0.28 7.27 -17.48
N LEU A 39 1.40 7.07 -18.15
CA LEU A 39 1.57 7.51 -19.52
C LEU A 39 1.02 6.42 -20.44
N THR A 40 0.34 6.83 -21.49
CA THR A 40 -0.12 5.90 -22.54
C THR A 40 1.08 5.25 -23.23
N ASP A 41 0.94 3.98 -23.60
CA ASP A 41 1.93 3.29 -24.43
C ASP A 41 1.92 3.81 -25.88
N GLU A 42 0.90 4.57 -26.26
CA GLU A 42 0.82 5.20 -27.57
C GLU A 42 1.82 6.33 -27.71
N LYS A 43 2.77 6.16 -28.60
CA LYS A 43 3.75 7.20 -28.89
C LYS A 43 3.08 8.40 -29.55
N LEU A 44 3.34 9.59 -29.03
CA LEU A 44 2.79 10.84 -29.57
C LEU A 44 3.08 11.01 -31.06
N ILE A 45 4.25 10.56 -31.51
CA ILE A 45 4.66 10.61 -32.93
C ILE A 45 3.77 9.75 -33.87
N LEU A 46 2.98 8.84 -33.33
CA LEU A 46 1.99 8.08 -34.13
C LEU A 46 0.69 8.88 -34.35
N LYS A 47 0.48 9.96 -33.59
CA LYS A 47 -0.73 10.80 -33.67
C LYS A 47 -0.45 12.19 -34.21
N MET A 48 0.79 12.66 -34.10
CA MET A 48 1.19 14.00 -34.50
C MET A 48 2.50 13.94 -35.27
N THR A 49 2.67 14.80 -36.22
CA THR A 49 3.94 14.99 -36.95
C THR A 49 4.97 15.66 -36.03
N THR A 50 6.25 15.56 -36.39
CA THR A 50 7.32 16.23 -35.65
C THR A 50 7.15 17.76 -35.66
N GLU A 51 6.66 18.33 -36.74
CA GLU A 51 6.37 19.76 -36.88
C GLU A 51 5.24 20.19 -35.94
N GLU A 52 4.18 19.42 -35.82
CA GLU A 52 3.08 19.67 -34.89
C GLU A 52 3.55 19.58 -33.45
N ILE A 53 4.36 18.56 -33.10
CA ILE A 53 4.93 18.43 -31.76
C ILE A 53 5.83 19.63 -31.42
N ASN A 54 6.69 20.05 -32.36
CA ASN A 54 7.56 21.18 -32.14
C ASN A 54 6.78 22.51 -32.00
N SER A 55 5.68 22.65 -32.75
CA SER A 55 4.84 23.84 -32.66
C SER A 55 4.19 24.00 -31.28
N LEU A 56 3.89 22.90 -30.57
CA LEU A 56 3.37 22.94 -29.20
C LEU A 56 4.35 23.61 -28.21
N LEU A 57 5.65 23.55 -28.52
CA LEU A 57 6.73 24.12 -27.68
C LEU A 57 7.05 25.56 -28.03
N GLU A 58 6.41 26.14 -29.03
CA GLU A 58 6.59 27.54 -29.36
C GLU A 58 6.09 28.45 -28.23
N PRO A 59 6.80 29.57 -27.97
CA PRO A 59 6.50 30.46 -26.84
C PRO A 59 5.05 30.94 -26.81
N GLU A 60 4.45 31.19 -27.98
CA GLU A 60 3.07 31.68 -28.08
C GLU A 60 2.07 30.59 -27.66
N ASN A 61 2.28 29.33 -28.08
CA ASN A 61 1.43 28.20 -27.71
C ASN A 61 1.57 27.85 -26.23
N ILE A 62 2.78 27.95 -25.69
CA ILE A 62 3.02 27.80 -24.24
C ILE A 62 2.28 28.89 -23.45
N LYS A 63 2.32 30.15 -23.95
CA LYS A 63 1.61 31.25 -23.34
C LYS A 63 0.09 31.02 -23.33
N GLN A 64 -0.48 30.63 -24.48
CA GLN A 64 -1.92 30.32 -24.58
C GLN A 64 -2.33 29.18 -23.64
N LEU A 65 -1.52 28.11 -23.54
CA LEU A 65 -1.75 27.03 -22.58
C LEU A 65 -1.68 27.54 -21.14
N SER A 66 -0.71 28.38 -20.81
CA SER A 66 -0.58 29.00 -19.47
C SER A 66 -1.81 29.84 -19.13
N GLU A 67 -2.30 30.66 -20.06
CA GLU A 67 -3.49 31.47 -19.87
C GLU A 67 -4.74 30.59 -19.69
N TYR A 68 -4.89 29.55 -20.50
CA TYR A 68 -5.98 28.57 -20.33
C TYR A 68 -5.94 27.91 -18.96
N LEU A 69 -4.78 27.40 -18.53
CA LEU A 69 -4.62 26.75 -17.23
C LEU A 69 -4.88 27.72 -16.05
N TRP A 70 -4.50 29.00 -16.21
CA TRP A 70 -4.73 30.02 -15.19
C TRP A 70 -6.22 30.29 -14.97
N HIS A 71 -7.01 30.23 -16.04
CA HIS A 71 -8.47 30.46 -16.01
C HIS A 71 -9.29 29.18 -15.83
N LEU A 72 -8.63 28.02 -15.78
CA LEU A 72 -9.30 26.75 -15.57
C LEU A 72 -9.97 26.71 -14.20
N ALA A 73 -11.27 26.48 -14.20
CA ALA A 73 -12.02 26.27 -12.96
C ALA A 73 -11.58 24.96 -12.32
N VAL A 74 -10.87 25.04 -11.22
CA VAL A 74 -10.38 23.87 -10.49
C VAL A 74 -11.20 23.65 -9.24
N ASP A 75 -11.70 22.43 -9.05
CA ASP A 75 -12.31 22.01 -7.80
C ASP A 75 -11.24 21.91 -6.71
N LYS A 76 -11.23 22.91 -5.81
CA LYS A 76 -10.27 23.00 -4.71
C LYS A 76 -10.43 21.87 -3.69
N ASP A 77 -11.59 21.24 -3.59
CA ASP A 77 -11.82 20.14 -2.67
C ASP A 77 -11.33 18.82 -3.29
N ALA A 78 -11.54 18.62 -4.57
CA ALA A 78 -10.93 17.50 -5.31
C ALA A 78 -9.41 17.54 -5.27
N MET A 79 -8.78 18.73 -5.30
CA MET A 79 -7.33 18.88 -5.21
C MET A 79 -6.73 18.46 -3.86
N LYS A 80 -7.53 18.37 -2.80
CA LYS A 80 -7.06 17.90 -1.48
C LYS A 80 -6.87 16.41 -1.42
N MET A 81 -7.42 15.68 -2.38
CA MET A 81 -7.32 14.23 -2.50
C MET A 81 -6.38 13.88 -3.65
N PRO A 82 -5.40 13.00 -3.44
CA PRO A 82 -4.57 12.54 -4.55
C PRO A 82 -5.42 11.75 -5.54
N PHE A 83 -5.11 11.91 -6.81
CA PHE A 83 -5.71 11.08 -7.85
C PHE A 83 -5.25 9.63 -7.65
N LYS A 84 -6.20 8.73 -7.45
CA LYS A 84 -5.93 7.29 -7.35
C LYS A 84 -6.31 6.62 -8.67
N SER A 85 -5.33 6.22 -9.44
CA SER A 85 -5.49 5.38 -10.64
C SER A 85 -5.37 3.90 -10.29
N ALA A 86 -5.78 3.01 -11.19
CA ALA A 86 -5.50 1.56 -11.06
C ALA A 86 -4.00 1.30 -10.88
N ARG A 87 -3.16 2.09 -11.56
CA ARG A 87 -1.70 2.03 -11.46
C ARG A 87 -1.16 2.35 -10.06
N THR A 88 -1.89 3.11 -9.24
CA THR A 88 -1.48 3.38 -7.84
C THR A 88 -1.36 2.08 -7.04
N GLU A 89 -2.26 1.14 -7.25
CA GLU A 89 -2.23 -0.16 -6.58
C GLU A 89 -1.06 -1.02 -7.09
N GLU A 90 -0.83 -1.05 -8.40
CA GLU A 90 0.32 -1.79 -8.97
C GLU A 90 1.65 -1.27 -8.46
N VAL A 91 1.85 0.07 -8.41
CA VAL A 91 3.06 0.68 -7.83
C VAL A 91 3.21 0.34 -6.35
N ARG A 92 2.10 0.30 -5.62
CA ARG A 92 2.09 -0.06 -4.21
C ARG A 92 2.52 -1.51 -3.99
N LEU A 93 2.00 -2.44 -4.79
CA LEU A 93 2.34 -3.87 -4.71
C LEU A 93 3.79 -4.13 -5.15
N ALA A 94 4.24 -3.50 -6.23
CA ALA A 94 5.62 -3.63 -6.70
C ALA A 94 6.68 -3.14 -5.68
N GLY A 95 6.29 -2.29 -4.73
CA GLY A 95 7.16 -1.87 -3.62
C GLY A 95 7.29 -2.87 -2.48
N LEU A 96 6.59 -4.03 -2.53
CA LEU A 96 6.73 -5.10 -1.55
C LEU A 96 8.06 -5.84 -1.75
N LYS A 97 8.59 -6.39 -0.67
CA LYS A 97 9.68 -7.36 -0.72
C LYS A 97 9.08 -8.74 -0.92
N ASP A 98 9.85 -9.66 -1.50
CA ASP A 98 9.41 -11.02 -1.77
C ASP A 98 8.73 -11.69 -0.56
N TRP A 99 9.31 -11.56 0.65
CA TRP A 99 8.73 -12.12 1.87
C TRP A 99 7.46 -11.38 2.35
N GLU A 100 7.32 -10.09 2.02
CA GLU A 100 6.12 -9.29 2.35
C GLU A 100 4.95 -9.68 1.43
N GLU A 101 5.24 -9.90 0.16
CA GLU A 101 4.29 -10.39 -0.84
C GLU A 101 3.82 -11.81 -0.47
N TRP A 102 4.75 -12.73 -0.24
CA TRP A 102 4.44 -14.09 0.22
C TRP A 102 3.59 -14.10 1.52
N LEU A 103 3.93 -13.23 2.48
CA LEU A 103 3.16 -13.12 3.73
C LEU A 103 1.71 -12.71 3.48
N PHE A 104 1.46 -11.84 2.50
CA PHE A 104 0.14 -11.30 2.22
C PHE A 104 -0.71 -12.18 1.31
N ASP A 105 -0.08 -12.92 0.41
CA ASP A 105 -0.78 -13.71 -0.58
C ASP A 105 -0.79 -15.19 -0.18
N ASP A 106 0.35 -15.86 -0.01
CA ASP A 106 0.39 -17.29 0.28
C ASP A 106 0.09 -17.59 1.75
N TYR A 107 0.90 -17.02 2.66
CA TYR A 107 0.78 -17.33 4.09
C TYR A 107 -0.55 -16.87 4.69
N ALA A 108 -1.03 -15.70 4.26
CA ALA A 108 -2.31 -15.16 4.73
C ALA A 108 -3.49 -16.01 4.27
N MET A 109 -3.45 -16.59 3.07
CA MET A 109 -4.51 -17.46 2.55
C MET A 109 -4.70 -18.71 3.41
N ASP A 110 -3.60 -19.32 3.87
CA ASP A 110 -3.64 -20.51 4.72
C ASP A 110 -4.07 -20.21 6.17
N HIS A 111 -4.03 -18.94 6.58
CA HIS A 111 -4.25 -18.54 7.97
C HIS A 111 -5.34 -17.47 8.13
N GLN A 112 -6.31 -17.43 7.20
CA GLN A 112 -7.41 -16.47 7.25
C GLN A 112 -8.25 -16.63 8.51
N GLY A 113 -8.54 -15.51 9.18
CA GLY A 113 -9.32 -15.47 10.41
C GLY A 113 -8.59 -15.97 11.66
N ILE A 114 -7.47 -16.68 11.49
CA ILE A 114 -6.72 -17.30 12.59
C ILE A 114 -5.68 -16.31 13.16
N ALA A 115 -5.53 -16.32 14.49
CA ALA A 115 -4.47 -15.58 15.17
C ALA A 115 -3.24 -16.46 15.33
N VAL A 116 -2.20 -16.23 14.56
CA VAL A 116 -0.95 -17.01 14.57
C VAL A 116 0.07 -16.33 15.46
N ASP A 117 0.79 -17.10 16.31
CA ASP A 117 1.88 -16.56 17.13
C ASP A 117 2.93 -15.89 16.22
N LEU A 118 3.29 -14.66 16.57
CA LEU A 118 4.24 -13.85 15.79
C LEU A 118 5.59 -14.58 15.60
N LYS A 119 5.99 -15.38 16.56
CA LYS A 119 7.23 -16.17 16.47
C LYS A 119 7.12 -17.22 15.35
N LYS A 120 5.97 -17.91 15.26
CA LYS A 120 5.71 -18.88 14.19
C LYS A 120 5.70 -18.21 12.81
N VAL A 121 5.09 -17.04 12.68
CA VAL A 121 5.12 -16.25 11.44
C VAL A 121 6.56 -15.89 11.07
N SER A 122 7.36 -15.41 12.03
CA SER A 122 8.76 -15.08 11.78
C SER A 122 9.62 -16.29 11.40
N GLU A 123 9.35 -17.44 12.02
CA GLU A 123 10.02 -18.72 11.70
C GLU A 123 9.59 -19.24 10.30
N ALA A 124 8.34 -19.09 9.93
CA ALA A 124 7.86 -19.45 8.60
C ALA A 124 8.56 -18.64 7.50
N ILE A 125 8.68 -17.32 7.69
CA ILE A 125 9.43 -16.45 6.75
C ILE A 125 10.92 -16.83 6.73
N GLU A 126 11.52 -17.13 7.88
CA GLU A 126 12.91 -17.58 7.97
C GLU A 126 13.13 -18.89 7.19
N ASN A 127 12.20 -19.83 7.30
CA ASN A 127 12.28 -21.13 6.62
C ASN A 127 12.15 -20.98 5.10
N GLU A 128 11.26 -20.09 4.63
CA GLU A 128 11.03 -19.89 3.20
C GLU A 128 12.15 -19.08 2.52
N PHE A 129 12.57 -17.99 3.14
CA PHE A 129 13.50 -17.02 2.53
C PHE A 129 14.90 -17.04 3.13
N GLY A 130 15.13 -17.82 4.18
CA GLY A 130 16.41 -17.91 4.89
C GLY A 130 16.56 -16.93 6.05
N ALA A 131 17.52 -17.20 6.93
CA ALA A 131 17.71 -16.51 8.23
C ALA A 131 17.86 -14.99 8.15
N LYS A 132 18.43 -14.47 7.06
CA LYS A 132 18.58 -13.03 6.85
C LYS A 132 17.26 -12.27 6.68
N PHE A 133 16.17 -12.97 6.36
CA PHE A 133 14.84 -12.37 6.14
C PHE A 133 13.93 -12.48 7.36
N LYS A 134 14.36 -13.13 8.46
CA LYS A 134 13.56 -13.23 9.67
C LYS A 134 13.15 -11.85 10.19
N PRO A 135 11.85 -11.47 10.09
CA PRO A 135 11.44 -10.15 10.48
C PRO A 135 11.39 -10.01 12.00
N SER A 136 11.87 -8.89 12.52
CA SER A 136 11.65 -8.53 13.90
C SER A 136 10.20 -8.06 14.12
N ARG A 137 9.72 -8.12 15.37
CA ARG A 137 8.42 -7.52 15.74
C ARG A 137 8.30 -6.06 15.26
N ARG A 138 9.38 -5.28 15.35
CA ARG A 138 9.39 -3.88 14.91
C ARG A 138 9.19 -3.76 13.37
N ALA A 139 9.76 -4.69 12.61
CA ALA A 139 9.57 -4.72 11.17
C ALA A 139 8.11 -5.05 10.81
N LEU A 140 7.52 -6.07 11.43
CA LEU A 140 6.11 -6.42 11.23
C LEU A 140 5.16 -5.30 11.70
N LYS A 141 5.48 -4.59 12.79
CA LYS A 141 4.70 -3.44 13.22
C LYS A 141 4.73 -2.31 12.18
N LYS A 142 5.89 -2.00 11.63
CA LYS A 142 6.01 -1.03 10.54
C LYS A 142 5.26 -1.48 9.29
N LEU A 143 5.31 -2.77 8.97
CA LEU A 143 4.58 -3.33 7.83
C LEU A 143 3.06 -3.19 8.03
N GLN A 144 2.56 -3.43 9.24
CA GLN A 144 1.15 -3.21 9.58
C GLN A 144 0.75 -1.72 9.46
N GLU A 145 1.62 -0.80 9.90
CA GLU A 145 1.38 0.65 9.77
C GLU A 145 1.25 1.08 8.30
N VAL A 146 1.97 0.39 7.40
CA VAL A 146 1.93 0.62 5.95
C VAL A 146 0.73 -0.06 5.30
N TYR A 147 0.39 -1.28 5.73
CA TYR A 147 -0.67 -2.12 5.16
C TYR A 147 -1.67 -2.58 6.24
N PRO A 148 -2.44 -1.65 6.85
CA PRO A 148 -3.31 -1.95 8.00
C PRO A 148 -4.45 -2.90 7.69
N LYS A 149 -4.82 -3.05 6.41
CA LYS A 149 -5.89 -3.97 5.97
C LYS A 149 -5.41 -5.39 5.71
N LYS A 150 -4.10 -5.62 5.54
CA LYS A 150 -3.56 -6.96 5.21
C LYS A 150 -3.44 -7.86 6.45
N PHE A 151 -3.15 -7.31 7.62
CA PHE A 151 -3.12 -8.04 8.89
C PHE A 151 -3.14 -7.09 10.10
N THR A 152 -3.39 -7.65 11.29
CA THR A 152 -3.30 -6.91 12.54
C THR A 152 -2.38 -7.60 13.53
N LEU A 153 -1.63 -6.82 14.31
CA LEU A 153 -0.84 -7.32 15.43
C LEU A 153 -1.63 -7.17 16.72
N GLN A 154 -1.78 -8.28 17.46
CA GLN A 154 -2.50 -8.32 18.73
C GLN A 154 -1.58 -8.79 19.84
N TYR A 155 -1.73 -8.18 21.03
CA TYR A 155 -1.00 -8.58 22.23
C TYR A 155 -1.98 -9.21 23.21
N LYS A 156 -1.95 -10.52 23.34
CA LYS A 156 -2.91 -11.28 24.13
C LYS A 156 -2.22 -12.02 25.28
N LYS A 157 -2.98 -12.26 26.37
CA LYS A 157 -2.58 -13.14 27.46
C LYS A 157 -2.86 -14.59 27.04
N VAL A 158 -1.87 -15.45 27.13
CA VAL A 158 -2.00 -16.90 26.89
C VAL A 158 -2.39 -17.63 28.17
N GLU A 159 -2.84 -18.87 28.07
CA GLU A 159 -3.39 -19.69 29.17
C GLU A 159 -2.46 -19.81 30.38
N ASN A 160 -1.13 -19.84 30.15
CA ASN A 160 -0.13 -19.89 31.25
C ASN A 160 0.13 -18.53 31.93
N GLY A 161 -0.71 -17.52 31.67
CA GLY A 161 -0.59 -16.16 32.21
C GLY A 161 0.47 -15.28 31.57
N LYS A 162 1.29 -15.80 30.65
CA LYS A 162 2.24 -15.03 29.86
C LYS A 162 1.50 -14.25 28.77
N ARG A 163 2.14 -13.22 28.27
CA ARG A 163 1.61 -12.43 27.16
C ARG A 163 2.44 -12.69 25.92
N ALA A 164 1.78 -12.87 24.77
CA ALA A 164 2.43 -13.08 23.48
C ALA A 164 1.82 -12.17 22.42
N TRP A 165 2.58 -11.96 21.32
CA TRP A 165 2.12 -11.23 20.16
C TRP A 165 1.60 -12.22 19.12
N TYR A 166 0.48 -11.86 18.49
CA TYR A 166 -0.16 -12.63 17.43
C TYR A 166 -0.33 -11.77 16.19
N VAL A 167 -0.27 -12.41 15.05
CA VAL A 167 -0.64 -11.85 13.75
C VAL A 167 -2.01 -12.43 13.40
N LYS A 168 -3.00 -11.57 13.14
CA LYS A 168 -4.32 -11.98 12.66
C LYS A 168 -4.49 -11.48 11.23
N PHE A 169 -4.78 -12.40 10.31
CA PHE A 169 -5.13 -12.11 8.94
C PHE A 169 -6.64 -11.93 8.82
N PRO A 170 -7.13 -10.96 8.00
CA PRO A 170 -8.56 -10.79 7.78
C PRO A 170 -9.13 -11.98 7.01
N LEU A 171 -10.41 -12.22 7.19
CA LEU A 171 -11.17 -13.11 6.32
C LEU A 171 -11.42 -12.40 4.98
N THR A 172 -11.13 -13.07 3.86
CA THR A 172 -11.55 -12.60 2.55
C THR A 172 -13.04 -12.85 2.33
N ASP A 173 -13.67 -12.07 1.46
CA ASP A 173 -15.10 -12.25 1.14
C ASP A 173 -15.36 -13.60 0.46
N GLU A 174 -14.39 -14.13 -0.28
CA GLU A 174 -14.44 -15.44 -0.91
C GLU A 174 -14.45 -16.56 0.13
N TYR A 175 -13.51 -16.55 1.06
CA TYR A 175 -13.44 -17.54 2.14
C TYR A 175 -14.64 -17.46 3.08
N ARG A 176 -15.16 -16.25 3.29
CA ARG A 176 -16.38 -16.03 4.07
C ARG A 176 -17.61 -16.67 3.41
N LYS A 177 -17.71 -16.63 2.07
CA LYS A 177 -18.76 -17.32 1.32
C LYS A 177 -18.61 -18.83 1.39
N GLU A 178 -17.41 -19.37 1.24
CA GLU A 178 -17.16 -20.80 1.39
C GLU A 178 -17.55 -21.31 2.77
N LEU A 179 -17.28 -20.55 3.84
CA LEU A 179 -17.68 -20.91 5.20
C LEU A 179 -19.21 -20.88 5.41
N VAL A 180 -19.90 -19.94 4.77
CA VAL A 180 -21.37 -19.85 4.84
C VAL A 180 -22.02 -21.02 4.08
N ASP A 181 -21.47 -21.41 2.93
CA ASP A 181 -21.94 -22.56 2.15
C ASP A 181 -21.73 -23.89 2.87
N LEU A 182 -20.84 -23.94 3.88
CA LEU A 182 -20.63 -25.11 4.76
C LEU A 182 -21.58 -25.19 5.96
N GLU A 183 -22.67 -24.40 5.99
CA GLU A 183 -23.71 -24.37 7.02
C GLU A 183 -23.26 -24.02 8.45
N ASP A 184 -22.14 -23.31 8.62
CA ASP A 184 -21.60 -23.06 9.94
C ASP A 184 -21.43 -21.56 10.27
N GLU A 185 -22.56 -20.82 10.37
CA GLU A 185 -22.56 -19.41 10.84
C GLU A 185 -21.88 -19.26 12.21
N GLN A 186 -21.87 -20.29 13.04
CA GLN A 186 -21.22 -20.30 14.35
C GLN A 186 -19.70 -20.26 14.23
N TRP A 187 -19.11 -20.94 13.23
CA TRP A 187 -17.69 -20.93 12.95
C TRP A 187 -17.21 -19.56 12.45
N VAL A 188 -17.96 -18.91 11.58
CA VAL A 188 -17.65 -17.56 11.10
C VAL A 188 -17.63 -16.57 12.26
N ALA A 189 -18.64 -16.63 13.14
CA ALA A 189 -18.71 -15.78 14.32
C ALA A 189 -17.55 -16.05 15.31
N ALA A 190 -17.16 -17.30 15.50
CA ALA A 190 -16.02 -17.67 16.34
C ALA A 190 -14.68 -17.15 15.78
N LEU A 191 -14.46 -17.27 14.47
CA LEU A 191 -13.27 -16.75 13.78
C LEU A 191 -13.22 -15.21 13.83
N GLU A 192 -14.33 -14.54 13.63
CA GLU A 192 -14.42 -13.07 13.71
C GLU A 192 -14.16 -12.56 15.15
N ASN A 193 -14.58 -13.27 16.15
CA ASN A 193 -14.40 -12.93 17.56
C ASN A 193 -13.07 -13.39 18.15
N GLY A 194 -12.22 -14.08 17.38
CA GLY A 194 -10.91 -14.53 17.81
C GLY A 194 -10.96 -15.72 18.76
N GLY A 195 -12.00 -16.55 18.66
CA GLY A 195 -12.08 -17.83 19.35
C GLY A 195 -11.03 -18.80 18.81
N ASP A 196 -10.26 -19.42 19.70
CA ASP A 196 -9.41 -20.55 19.36
C ASP A 196 -10.30 -21.71 18.92
N VAL A 197 -10.20 -22.07 17.65
CA VAL A 197 -10.82 -23.26 17.11
C VAL A 197 -9.85 -24.42 17.29
N ASN A 198 -9.55 -24.77 18.52
CA ASN A 198 -8.85 -25.99 18.90
C ASN A 198 -9.56 -26.58 20.11
N GLU A 199 -10.59 -27.38 19.87
CA GLU A 199 -10.98 -28.53 20.65
C GLU A 199 -11.03 -29.78 19.76
#